data_e7308e0c59920b9debfe1d8ae99bf079
#
_entry.id   e7308e0c59920b9debfe1d8ae99bf079
#
_cell.length_a   1.000
_cell.length_b   1.000
_cell.length_c   1.000
_cell.angle_alpha   90.00
_cell.angle_beta   90.00
_cell.angle_gamma   90.00
#
_symmetry.space_group_name_H-M   'P 1'
#
loop_
_entity.id
_entity.type
_entity.pdbx_description
1 polymer ?
#
loop_
_entity_poly.entity_id
_entity_poly.type
_entity_poly.pdbx_seq_one_letter_code
_entity_poly.pdbx_strand_id
1 'polypeptide(L)'
;MKRRTRIVYTDAQKAEMWDRWRQGESMHEIARSFDRYHSSISRILTENGGIRPKPRRRAACALTLAEREAISRGLARQQSMRAIAEQLGRSPSTISREIHRNGGYASYRAHQADKRAWAQARRPKPCKLEGNRYLIRAISRKLRCNWSPEQIAGWLKQQNPHDERYNVSHETIYKSLFIQARGVLKKELLAHLRTERRVRRPRQATLKSKGLGQVPEAISISQRPASVEDRAVPGHWEGDLIAGSNGSHIATLVERHTRYVMLAKIDGKDSATVVAALIKQARQLPAELYKSLTWDRGSEMKSHREFTLATDIEVYFCDPKSPWQRGSNENTNRLLRQYFPKGTDLSVHSQAKLNRVARELNERPRKTLDYQTPADRFAACVASTV
;
A
#
# COMPACT_ATOMS: atom_id res chain seq x y z
N MET A 1 -24.81 -20.27 33.02
CA MET A 1 -23.71 -20.35 32.03
C MET A 1 -22.39 -19.91 32.68
N LYS A 2 -21.36 -20.76 32.72
CA LYS A 2 -20.03 -20.40 33.22
C LYS A 2 -19.42 -19.33 32.30
N ARG A 3 -19.10 -18.14 32.82
CA ARG A 3 -18.37 -17.10 32.09
C ARG A 3 -17.01 -17.67 31.65
N ARG A 4 -16.77 -17.73 30.34
CA ARG A 4 -15.45 -18.08 29.79
C ARG A 4 -14.41 -17.07 30.27
N THR A 5 -13.34 -17.57 30.86
CA THR A 5 -12.21 -16.74 31.35
C THR A 5 -11.62 -15.97 30.17
N ARG A 6 -11.47 -14.66 30.33
CA ARG A 6 -10.90 -13.80 29.28
C ARG A 6 -9.41 -14.15 29.09
N ILE A 7 -9.03 -14.53 27.89
CA ILE A 7 -7.63 -14.82 27.56
C ILE A 7 -6.85 -13.49 27.58
N VAL A 8 -5.82 -13.44 28.44
CA VAL A 8 -4.90 -12.30 28.54
C VAL A 8 -3.53 -12.77 28.10
N TYR A 9 -2.96 -12.12 27.08
CA TYR A 9 -1.62 -12.39 26.59
C TYR A 9 -0.62 -11.42 27.22
N THR A 10 0.55 -11.93 27.57
CA THR A 10 1.68 -11.09 28.01
C THR A 10 2.22 -10.26 26.85
N ASP A 11 2.97 -9.22 27.15
CA ASP A 11 3.57 -8.39 26.11
C ASP A 11 4.64 -9.15 25.30
N ALA A 12 5.33 -10.12 25.90
CA ALA A 12 6.24 -11.03 25.22
C ALA A 12 5.50 -11.93 24.21
N GLN A 13 4.39 -12.56 24.64
CA GLN A 13 3.55 -13.36 23.73
C GLN A 13 3.00 -12.54 22.57
N LYS A 14 2.54 -11.31 22.83
CA LYS A 14 2.09 -10.41 21.75
C LYS A 14 3.24 -10.04 20.81
N ALA A 15 4.44 -9.82 21.33
CA ALA A 15 5.62 -9.53 20.51
C ALA A 15 5.93 -10.71 19.57
N GLU A 16 5.93 -11.94 20.11
CA GLU A 16 6.14 -13.17 19.33
C GLU A 16 5.07 -13.35 18.24
N MET A 17 3.78 -13.13 18.56
CA MET A 17 2.69 -13.17 17.56
C MET A 17 2.93 -12.19 16.41
N TRP A 18 3.42 -10.99 16.72
CA TRP A 18 3.74 -9.99 15.71
C TRP A 18 4.97 -10.36 14.87
N ASP A 19 5.98 -11.01 15.44
CA ASP A 19 7.17 -11.46 14.73
C ASP A 19 6.84 -12.59 13.76
N ARG A 20 6.08 -13.60 14.19
CA ARG A 20 5.57 -14.70 13.35
C ARG A 20 4.66 -14.18 12.23
N TRP A 21 3.75 -13.23 12.55
CA TRP A 21 2.91 -12.59 11.55
C TRP A 21 3.74 -11.88 10.48
N ARG A 22 4.80 -11.16 10.88
CA ARG A 22 5.72 -10.49 9.96
C ARG A 22 6.48 -11.46 9.06
N GLN A 23 6.80 -12.65 9.55
CA GLN A 23 7.43 -13.74 8.81
C GLN A 23 6.49 -14.38 7.78
N GLY A 24 5.20 -14.06 7.82
CA GLY A 24 4.21 -14.54 6.85
C GLY A 24 3.38 -15.74 7.31
N GLU A 25 3.54 -16.17 8.55
CA GLU A 25 2.71 -17.24 9.13
C GLU A 25 1.22 -16.86 9.12
N SER A 26 0.36 -17.84 8.91
CA SER A 26 -1.09 -17.62 8.96
C SER A 26 -1.58 -17.46 10.40
N MET A 27 -2.74 -16.83 10.60
CA MET A 27 -3.36 -16.71 11.93
C MET A 27 -3.63 -18.06 12.58
N HIS A 28 -3.86 -19.10 11.80
CA HIS A 28 -4.09 -20.46 12.29
C HIS A 28 -2.78 -21.11 12.79
N GLU A 29 -1.69 -20.96 12.07
CA GLU A 29 -0.36 -21.44 12.49
C GLU A 29 0.09 -20.76 13.77
N ILE A 30 -0.02 -19.43 13.83
CA ILE A 30 0.28 -18.66 15.04
C ILE A 30 -0.61 -19.13 16.21
N ALA A 31 -1.90 -19.34 15.98
CA ALA A 31 -2.81 -19.80 17.03
C ALA A 31 -2.46 -21.18 17.58
N ARG A 32 -2.07 -22.12 16.71
CA ARG A 32 -1.62 -23.47 17.10
C ARG A 32 -0.38 -23.41 18.00
N SER A 33 0.59 -22.53 17.68
CA SER A 33 1.81 -22.43 18.51
C SER A 33 1.55 -21.92 19.93
N PHE A 34 0.41 -21.24 20.16
CA PHE A 34 -0.02 -20.79 21.48
C PHE A 34 -1.12 -21.70 22.09
N ASP A 35 -1.47 -22.81 21.44
CA ASP A 35 -2.60 -23.68 21.83
C ASP A 35 -3.89 -22.87 22.04
N ARG A 36 -4.24 -22.06 21.03
CA ARG A 36 -5.39 -21.16 21.08
C ARG A 36 -6.15 -21.13 19.76
N TYR A 37 -7.40 -20.65 19.81
CA TYR A 37 -8.20 -20.43 18.61
C TYR A 37 -7.71 -19.19 17.83
N HIS A 38 -7.73 -19.25 16.50
CA HIS A 38 -7.33 -18.18 15.62
C HIS A 38 -8.06 -16.84 15.88
N SER A 39 -9.28 -16.90 16.44
CA SER A 39 -10.07 -15.70 16.77
C SER A 39 -9.40 -14.80 17.81
N SER A 40 -8.63 -15.38 18.75
CA SER A 40 -7.89 -14.61 19.75
C SER A 40 -6.70 -13.85 19.12
N ILE A 41 -6.00 -14.49 18.17
CA ILE A 41 -4.92 -13.88 17.39
C ILE A 41 -5.49 -12.82 16.44
N SER A 42 -6.57 -13.15 15.72
CA SER A 42 -7.27 -12.24 14.82
C SER A 42 -7.63 -10.93 15.51
N ARG A 43 -8.09 -10.97 16.76
CA ARG A 43 -8.41 -9.78 17.54
C ARG A 43 -7.21 -8.87 17.70
N ILE A 44 -6.05 -9.40 18.12
CA ILE A 44 -4.82 -8.62 18.36
C ILE A 44 -4.33 -7.98 17.07
N LEU A 45 -4.36 -8.72 15.95
CA LEU A 45 -3.95 -8.22 14.65
C LEU A 45 -4.93 -7.19 14.10
N THR A 46 -6.24 -7.40 14.25
CA THR A 46 -7.30 -6.51 13.75
C THR A 46 -7.29 -5.15 14.46
N GLU A 47 -7.04 -5.12 15.78
CA GLU A 47 -6.93 -3.88 16.57
C GLU A 47 -5.89 -2.90 15.99
N ASN A 48 -4.90 -3.40 15.25
CA ASN A 48 -3.84 -2.62 14.64
C ASN A 48 -3.78 -2.75 13.10
N GLY A 49 -4.82 -3.33 12.47
CA GLY A 49 -4.90 -3.49 11.02
C GLY A 49 -3.82 -4.40 10.42
N GLY A 50 -3.27 -5.33 11.21
CA GLY A 50 -2.20 -6.25 10.79
C GLY A 50 -0.80 -5.62 10.79
N ILE A 51 -0.64 -4.43 11.36
CA ILE A 51 0.65 -3.74 11.46
C ILE A 51 1.06 -3.66 12.93
N ARG A 52 2.26 -4.15 13.24
CA ARG A 52 2.80 -4.11 14.59
C ARG A 52 2.87 -2.65 15.07
N PRO A 53 2.26 -2.30 16.21
CA PRO A 53 2.43 -0.98 16.79
C PRO A 53 3.89 -0.78 17.19
N LYS A 54 4.41 0.44 16.95
CA LYS A 54 5.77 0.76 17.39
C LYS A 54 5.89 0.64 18.90
N PRO A 55 6.97 0.04 19.44
CA PRO A 55 7.19 0.00 20.87
C PRO A 55 7.21 1.43 21.43
N ARG A 56 6.59 1.58 22.59
CA ARG A 56 6.54 2.88 23.26
C ARG A 56 7.92 3.24 23.75
N ARG A 57 8.37 4.45 23.48
CA ARG A 57 9.62 4.99 23.98
C ARG A 57 9.32 6.09 25.00
N ARG A 58 10.11 6.16 26.05
CA ARG A 58 10.10 7.31 26.95
C ARG A 58 10.62 8.54 26.23
N ALA A 59 10.09 9.70 26.59
CA ALA A 59 10.73 10.94 26.22
C ALA A 59 12.11 11.02 26.92
N ALA A 60 13.09 11.60 26.25
CA ALA A 60 14.45 11.71 26.82
C ALA A 60 14.50 12.46 28.16
N CYS A 61 13.57 13.39 28.36
CA CYS A 61 13.45 14.14 29.62
C CYS A 61 12.73 13.37 30.75
N ALA A 62 12.08 12.22 30.46
CA ALA A 62 11.33 11.46 31.47
C ALA A 62 12.27 10.57 32.31
N LEU A 63 12.00 10.50 33.61
CA LEU A 63 12.75 9.64 34.52
C LEU A 63 12.64 8.18 34.11
N THR A 64 13.76 7.47 34.11
CA THR A 64 13.85 6.01 33.89
C THR A 64 13.50 5.25 35.15
N LEU A 65 13.28 3.93 35.04
CA LEU A 65 13.09 3.08 36.22
C LEU A 65 14.32 3.10 37.14
N ALA A 66 15.54 3.08 36.57
CA ALA A 66 16.78 3.13 37.32
C ALA A 66 16.93 4.43 38.15
N GLU A 67 16.57 5.58 37.53
CA GLU A 67 16.56 6.86 38.26
C GLU A 67 15.50 6.87 39.38
N ARG A 68 14.31 6.28 39.14
CA ARG A 68 13.26 6.12 40.17
C ARG A 68 13.73 5.20 41.33
N GLU A 69 14.45 4.16 41.01
CA GLU A 69 15.06 3.30 42.04
C GLU A 69 16.13 4.01 42.86
N ALA A 70 16.94 4.86 42.20
CA ALA A 70 17.90 5.70 42.90
C ALA A 70 17.20 6.71 43.82
N ILE A 71 16.10 7.34 43.35
CA ILE A 71 15.26 8.19 44.22
C ILE A 71 14.74 7.40 45.42
N SER A 72 14.18 6.20 45.22
CA SER A 72 13.65 5.37 46.31
C SER A 72 14.73 5.02 47.34
N ARG A 73 15.93 4.69 46.87
CA ARG A 73 17.09 4.42 47.72
C ARG A 73 17.60 5.64 48.47
N GLY A 74 17.65 6.81 47.80
CA GLY A 74 18.01 8.07 48.41
C GLY A 74 17.04 8.47 49.52
N LEU A 75 15.74 8.31 49.29
CA LEU A 75 14.70 8.57 50.30
C LEU A 75 14.84 7.63 51.52
N ALA A 76 15.10 6.34 51.28
CA ALA A 76 15.34 5.38 52.38
C ALA A 76 16.59 5.72 53.23
N ARG A 77 17.59 6.42 52.64
CA ARG A 77 18.78 6.92 53.30
C ARG A 77 18.61 8.33 53.89
N GLN A 78 17.38 8.86 53.88
CA GLN A 78 17.05 10.21 54.36
C GLN A 78 17.83 11.35 53.65
N GLN A 79 18.27 11.13 52.41
CA GLN A 79 18.91 12.13 51.59
C GLN A 79 17.96 13.27 51.20
N SER A 80 18.45 14.48 51.11
CA SER A 80 17.66 15.62 50.65
C SER A 80 17.31 15.48 49.15
N MET A 81 16.19 16.06 48.72
CA MET A 81 15.82 16.08 47.30
C MET A 81 16.89 16.73 46.41
N ARG A 82 17.64 17.71 46.95
CA ARG A 82 18.74 18.38 46.25
C ARG A 82 19.90 17.41 46.02
N ALA A 83 20.31 16.67 47.04
CA ALA A 83 21.39 15.70 46.95
C ALA A 83 21.02 14.57 45.94
N ILE A 84 19.76 14.06 45.99
CA ILE A 84 19.29 13.07 45.05
C ILE A 84 19.26 13.62 43.61
N ALA A 85 18.87 14.88 43.45
CA ALA A 85 18.84 15.56 42.14
C ALA A 85 20.23 15.75 41.54
N GLU A 86 21.18 16.16 42.35
CA GLU A 86 22.59 16.30 41.98
C GLU A 86 23.19 14.96 41.54
N GLN A 87 23.00 13.92 42.34
CA GLN A 87 23.47 12.57 42.04
C GLN A 87 22.92 12.02 40.70
N LEU A 88 21.68 12.40 40.30
CA LEU A 88 21.03 11.97 39.08
C LEU A 88 21.24 12.94 37.90
N GLY A 89 21.91 14.06 38.08
CA GLY A 89 22.03 15.10 37.04
C GLY A 89 20.68 15.66 36.62
N ARG A 90 19.73 15.74 37.56
CA ARG A 90 18.36 16.21 37.31
C ARG A 90 18.03 17.45 38.13
N SER A 91 17.09 18.28 37.63
CA SER A 91 16.62 19.44 38.41
C SER A 91 15.95 18.99 39.72
N PRO A 92 16.22 19.64 40.86
CA PRO A 92 15.53 19.42 42.14
C PRO A 92 13.99 19.46 42.01
N SER A 93 13.46 20.35 41.16
CA SER A 93 12.04 20.46 40.89
C SER A 93 11.46 19.23 40.21
N THR A 94 12.26 18.50 39.42
CA THR A 94 11.85 17.24 38.79
C THR A 94 11.69 16.15 39.84
N ILE A 95 12.66 16.03 40.75
CA ILE A 95 12.64 15.07 41.86
C ILE A 95 11.47 15.34 42.80
N SER A 96 11.32 16.60 43.19
CA SER A 96 10.20 17.04 44.07
C SER A 96 8.86 16.71 43.50
N ARG A 97 8.61 17.04 42.21
CA ARG A 97 7.36 16.71 41.50
C ARG A 97 7.12 15.21 41.39
N GLU A 98 8.17 14.42 41.12
CA GLU A 98 8.07 12.96 41.03
C GLU A 98 7.65 12.35 42.37
N ILE A 99 8.30 12.76 43.47
CA ILE A 99 8.00 12.29 44.83
C ILE A 99 6.55 12.67 45.24
N HIS A 100 6.17 13.93 45.07
CA HIS A 100 4.83 14.41 45.42
C HIS A 100 3.72 13.70 44.64
N ARG A 101 3.90 13.50 43.33
CA ARG A 101 2.93 12.80 42.48
C ARG A 101 2.73 11.34 42.86
N ASN A 102 3.71 10.76 43.55
CA ASN A 102 3.72 9.34 43.88
C ASN A 102 3.56 9.05 45.38
N GLY A 103 2.94 9.99 46.13
CA GLY A 103 2.54 9.76 47.53
C GLY A 103 3.48 10.33 48.58
N GLY A 104 4.46 11.15 48.19
CA GLY A 104 5.40 11.77 49.12
C GLY A 104 6.50 10.84 49.60
N TYR A 105 7.27 11.29 50.60
CA TYR A 105 8.48 10.59 51.11
C TYR A 105 8.20 9.20 51.61
N ALA A 106 7.18 9.02 52.42
CA ALA A 106 6.88 7.75 53.10
C ALA A 106 6.33 6.66 52.14
N SER A 107 5.58 7.05 51.14
CA SER A 107 4.85 6.14 50.27
C SER A 107 5.48 5.93 48.89
N TYR A 108 6.56 6.63 48.56
CA TYR A 108 7.20 6.54 47.25
C TYR A 108 7.75 5.12 46.99
N ARG A 109 7.39 4.56 45.86
CA ARG A 109 7.88 3.28 45.34
C ARG A 109 8.19 3.38 43.87
N ALA A 110 9.45 3.17 43.48
CA ALA A 110 9.95 3.31 42.10
C ALA A 110 9.11 2.57 41.06
N HIS A 111 8.81 1.30 41.31
CA HIS A 111 8.00 0.47 40.41
C HIS A 111 6.58 1.02 40.21
N GLN A 112 5.93 1.48 41.27
CA GLN A 112 4.59 2.06 41.19
C GLN A 112 4.60 3.39 40.46
N ALA A 113 5.60 4.24 40.74
CA ALA A 113 5.81 5.52 40.06
C ALA A 113 6.04 5.30 38.54
N ASP A 114 6.85 4.31 38.21
CA ASP A 114 7.10 3.92 36.82
C ASP A 114 5.84 3.45 36.10
N LYS A 115 5.09 2.56 36.73
CA LYS A 115 3.81 2.05 36.19
C LYS A 115 2.80 3.18 35.98
N ARG A 116 2.69 4.13 36.93
CA ARG A 116 1.85 5.33 36.81
C ARG A 116 2.30 6.22 35.66
N ALA A 117 3.60 6.47 35.52
CA ALA A 117 4.15 7.27 34.43
C ALA A 117 3.80 6.67 33.06
N TRP A 118 3.93 5.36 32.88
CA TRP A 118 3.52 4.65 31.67
C TRP A 118 2.01 4.72 31.43
N ALA A 119 1.18 4.62 32.46
CA ALA A 119 -0.26 4.73 32.34
C ALA A 119 -0.69 6.16 31.94
N GLN A 120 -0.13 7.19 32.59
CA GLN A 120 -0.42 8.59 32.28
C GLN A 120 0.09 9.02 30.91
N ALA A 121 1.18 8.41 30.41
CA ALA A 121 1.66 8.64 29.05
C ALA A 121 0.70 8.07 27.98
N ARG A 122 -0.34 7.32 28.34
CA ARG A 122 -1.43 6.84 27.46
C ARG A 122 -2.47 7.91 27.16
N ARG A 123 -2.06 9.14 26.89
CA ARG A 123 -3.02 10.17 26.47
C ARG A 123 -3.60 9.79 25.11
N PRO A 124 -4.94 9.66 24.98
CA PRO A 124 -5.56 9.50 23.70
C PRO A 124 -5.25 10.73 22.85
N LYS A 125 -4.60 10.52 21.70
CA LYS A 125 -4.40 11.61 20.73
C LYS A 125 -5.65 11.69 19.86
N PRO A 126 -6.28 12.86 19.71
CA PRO A 126 -7.38 13.01 18.77
C PRO A 126 -6.89 12.64 17.36
N CYS A 127 -7.78 12.03 16.58
CA CYS A 127 -7.47 11.68 15.21
C CYS A 127 -7.25 12.96 14.40
N LYS A 128 -6.16 13.07 13.64
CA LYS A 128 -5.85 14.24 12.81
C LYS A 128 -6.99 14.61 11.85
N LEU A 129 -7.82 13.63 11.47
CA LEU A 129 -8.98 13.85 10.61
C LEU A 129 -10.16 14.48 11.37
N GLU A 130 -10.28 14.25 12.67
CA GLU A 130 -11.48 14.62 13.47
C GLU A 130 -11.75 16.13 13.50
N GLY A 131 -10.72 16.95 13.44
CA GLY A 131 -10.81 18.42 13.43
C GLY A 131 -10.75 19.09 12.06
N ASN A 132 -10.53 18.34 10.97
CA ASN A 132 -10.29 18.92 9.64
C ASN A 132 -11.32 18.45 8.60
N ARG A 133 -12.43 19.17 8.49
CA ARG A 133 -13.52 18.86 7.54
C ARG A 133 -13.07 18.92 6.07
N TYR A 134 -12.15 19.81 5.72
CA TYR A 134 -11.63 19.93 4.34
C TYR A 134 -10.81 18.69 3.97
N LEU A 135 -9.95 18.24 4.87
CA LEU A 135 -9.16 17.03 4.69
C LEU A 135 -10.06 15.78 4.54
N ILE A 136 -11.09 15.66 5.38
CA ILE A 136 -12.08 14.58 5.27
C ILE A 136 -12.79 14.59 3.92
N ARG A 137 -13.24 15.75 3.45
CA ARG A 137 -13.89 15.89 2.14
C ARG A 137 -12.95 15.52 1.00
N ALA A 138 -11.71 16.01 1.01
CA ALA A 138 -10.70 15.70 0.01
C ALA A 138 -10.42 14.18 -0.05
N ILE A 139 -10.16 13.55 1.09
CA ILE A 139 -9.94 12.11 1.20
C ILE A 139 -11.16 11.32 0.71
N SER A 140 -12.37 11.68 1.16
CA SER A 140 -13.60 10.99 0.77
C SER A 140 -13.86 11.06 -0.73
N ARG A 141 -13.62 12.23 -1.35
CA ARG A 141 -13.73 12.41 -2.80
C ARG A 141 -12.78 11.50 -3.56
N LYS A 142 -11.50 11.47 -3.14
CA LYS A 142 -10.48 10.64 -3.79
C LYS A 142 -10.68 9.14 -3.57
N LEU A 143 -11.20 8.73 -2.41
CA LEU A 143 -11.61 7.34 -2.16
C LEU A 143 -12.73 6.93 -3.13
N ARG A 144 -13.75 7.76 -3.37
CA ARG A 144 -14.82 7.49 -4.34
C ARG A 144 -14.29 7.34 -5.77
N CYS A 145 -13.19 8.00 -6.11
CA CYS A 145 -12.46 7.79 -7.37
C CYS A 145 -11.56 6.54 -7.32
N ASN A 146 -11.78 5.63 -6.38
CA ASN A 146 -11.02 4.39 -6.19
C ASN A 146 -9.52 4.58 -5.94
N TRP A 147 -9.08 5.73 -5.42
CA TRP A 147 -7.70 5.93 -5.02
C TRP A 147 -7.39 5.18 -3.73
N SER A 148 -6.19 4.61 -3.64
CA SER A 148 -5.75 3.97 -2.40
C SER A 148 -5.38 5.00 -1.32
N PRO A 149 -5.44 4.65 -0.02
CA PRO A 149 -4.96 5.53 1.05
C PRO A 149 -3.51 6.03 0.85
N GLU A 150 -2.62 5.20 0.25
CA GLU A 150 -1.24 5.59 -0.04
C GLU A 150 -1.17 6.65 -1.15
N GLN A 151 -1.95 6.48 -2.21
CA GLN A 151 -2.05 7.46 -3.30
C GLN A 151 -2.56 8.80 -2.79
N ILE A 152 -3.59 8.78 -1.95
CA ILE A 152 -4.18 10.00 -1.37
C ILE A 152 -3.18 10.70 -0.46
N ALA A 153 -2.49 9.97 0.42
CA ALA A 153 -1.52 10.55 1.34
C ALA A 153 -0.34 11.18 0.61
N GLY A 154 0.19 10.50 -0.42
CA GLY A 154 1.29 11.01 -1.24
C GLY A 154 0.89 12.23 -2.05
N TRP A 155 -0.27 12.19 -2.69
CA TRP A 155 -0.82 13.32 -3.45
C TRP A 155 -1.07 14.55 -2.57
N LEU A 156 -1.69 14.38 -1.39
CA LEU A 156 -1.91 15.48 -0.45
C LEU A 156 -0.60 16.15 -0.04
N LYS A 157 0.44 15.37 0.22
CA LYS A 157 1.76 15.88 0.57
C LYS A 157 2.40 16.66 -0.60
N GLN A 158 2.24 16.17 -1.83
CA GLN A 158 2.77 16.82 -3.03
C GLN A 158 2.05 18.12 -3.34
N GLN A 159 0.72 18.14 -3.22
CA GLN A 159 -0.09 19.34 -3.48
C GLN A 159 0.06 20.43 -2.40
N ASN A 160 0.45 20.04 -1.18
CA ASN A 160 0.54 20.96 -0.04
C ASN A 160 1.87 20.75 0.70
N PRO A 161 3.03 21.01 0.06
CA PRO A 161 4.34 20.70 0.64
C PRO A 161 4.64 21.50 1.92
N HIS A 162 4.08 22.70 2.07
CA HIS A 162 4.32 23.60 3.18
C HIS A 162 3.18 23.64 4.21
N ASP A 163 2.09 22.90 4.00
CA ASP A 163 0.94 22.90 4.91
C ASP A 163 0.79 21.56 5.63
N GLU A 164 1.28 21.51 6.87
CA GLU A 164 1.19 20.31 7.72
C GLU A 164 -0.25 19.85 8.01
N ARG A 165 -1.25 20.72 7.85
CA ARG A 165 -2.67 20.36 8.05
C ARG A 165 -3.12 19.29 7.05
N TYR A 166 -2.53 19.24 5.86
CA TYR A 166 -2.82 18.25 4.82
C TYR A 166 -1.88 17.03 4.88
N ASN A 167 -0.86 17.07 5.73
CA ASN A 167 0.08 15.95 5.87
C ASN A 167 -0.56 14.83 6.72
N VAL A 168 -1.15 13.85 6.06
CA VAL A 168 -1.79 12.68 6.67
C VAL A 168 -1.13 11.39 6.19
N SER A 169 -0.86 10.46 7.11
CA SER A 169 -0.33 9.15 6.71
C SER A 169 -1.43 8.25 6.15
N HIS A 170 -1.07 7.38 5.21
CA HIS A 170 -1.98 6.36 4.69
C HIS A 170 -2.52 5.44 5.80
N GLU A 171 -1.74 5.22 6.88
CA GLU A 171 -2.17 4.48 8.06
C GLU A 171 -3.32 5.18 8.80
N THR A 172 -3.26 6.51 8.91
CA THR A 172 -4.34 7.28 9.55
C THR A 172 -5.64 7.15 8.76
N ILE A 173 -5.56 7.25 7.42
CA ILE A 173 -6.73 7.05 6.55
C ILE A 173 -7.26 5.62 6.69
N TYR A 174 -6.37 4.62 6.65
CA TYR A 174 -6.75 3.22 6.76
C TYR A 174 -7.40 2.90 8.12
N LYS A 175 -6.79 3.36 9.22
CA LYS A 175 -7.34 3.18 10.56
C LYS A 175 -8.71 3.84 10.74
N SER A 176 -8.92 5.00 10.15
CA SER A 176 -10.21 5.70 10.20
C SER A 176 -11.32 4.95 9.46
N LEU A 177 -10.97 4.15 8.43
CA LEU A 177 -11.93 3.32 7.71
C LEU A 177 -12.27 2.01 8.43
N PHE A 178 -11.27 1.35 9.03
CA PHE A 178 -11.42 -0.04 9.50
C PHE A 178 -11.51 -0.20 11.01
N ILE A 179 -10.88 0.69 11.78
CA ILE A 179 -10.60 0.44 13.21
C ILE A 179 -11.39 1.34 14.14
N GLN A 180 -11.68 2.57 13.75
CA GLN A 180 -12.37 3.50 14.63
C GLN A 180 -13.87 3.22 14.64
N ALA A 181 -14.40 2.88 15.84
CA ALA A 181 -15.83 2.59 16.06
C ALA A 181 -16.74 3.80 15.75
N ARG A 182 -16.20 5.01 15.80
CA ARG A 182 -16.84 6.27 15.36
C ARG A 182 -16.04 6.83 14.19
N GLY A 183 -16.01 6.08 13.08
CA GLY A 183 -15.20 6.44 11.91
C GLY A 183 -15.53 7.84 11.42
N VAL A 184 -14.53 8.69 11.39
CA VAL A 184 -14.59 10.02 10.78
C VAL A 184 -14.89 9.90 9.27
N LEU A 185 -14.50 8.79 8.67
CA LEU A 185 -14.80 8.42 7.28
C LEU A 185 -15.96 7.42 7.25
N LYS A 186 -16.90 7.63 6.36
CA LYS A 186 -18.08 6.75 6.21
C LYS A 186 -17.68 5.34 5.79
N LYS A 187 -18.32 4.33 6.36
CA LYS A 187 -18.08 2.90 6.03
C LYS A 187 -18.30 2.55 4.56
N GLU A 188 -19.22 3.26 3.90
CA GLU A 188 -19.50 3.11 2.46
C GLU A 188 -18.23 3.28 1.59
N LEU A 189 -17.25 4.08 2.06
CA LEU A 189 -15.99 4.27 1.36
C LEU A 189 -15.09 3.02 1.33
N LEU A 190 -15.40 2.00 2.14
CA LEU A 190 -14.69 0.72 2.10
C LEU A 190 -14.85 -0.01 0.76
N ALA A 191 -16.02 0.11 0.14
CA ALA A 191 -16.31 -0.50 -1.17
C ALA A 191 -15.39 0.02 -2.30
N HIS A 192 -14.80 1.19 -2.12
CA HIS A 192 -13.87 1.81 -3.07
C HIS A 192 -12.42 1.35 -2.89
N LEU A 193 -12.12 0.56 -1.87
CA LEU A 193 -10.79 -0.01 -1.68
C LEU A 193 -10.62 -1.28 -2.53
N ARG A 194 -9.46 -1.45 -3.14
CA ARG A 194 -9.11 -2.67 -3.91
C ARG A 194 -9.25 -3.96 -3.11
N THR A 195 -9.01 -3.89 -1.81
CA THR A 195 -9.19 -5.01 -0.88
C THR A 195 -9.84 -4.49 0.40
N GLU A 196 -10.98 -5.09 0.76
CA GLU A 196 -11.74 -4.75 1.97
C GLU A 196 -11.22 -5.48 3.22
N ARG A 197 -9.97 -5.91 3.21
CA ARG A 197 -9.41 -6.70 4.31
C ARG A 197 -9.10 -5.82 5.50
N ARG A 198 -9.69 -6.13 6.66
CA ARG A 198 -9.39 -5.47 7.94
C ARG A 198 -7.96 -5.69 8.41
N VAL A 199 -7.33 -6.80 8.02
CA VAL A 199 -5.97 -7.18 8.40
C VAL A 199 -5.12 -7.30 7.17
N ARG A 200 -4.03 -6.52 7.10
CA ARG A 200 -3.06 -6.57 6.01
C ARG A 200 -2.16 -7.77 6.17
N ARG A 201 -1.88 -8.48 5.08
CA ARG A 201 -0.86 -9.52 5.05
C ARG A 201 0.53 -8.90 4.96
N PRO A 202 1.55 -9.50 5.61
CA PRO A 202 2.94 -9.12 5.43
C PRO A 202 3.37 -9.28 3.97
N ARG A 203 4.34 -8.46 3.54
CA ARG A 203 4.90 -8.54 2.17
C ARG A 203 5.55 -9.89 1.87
N GLN A 204 6.07 -10.57 2.88
CA GLN A 204 6.76 -11.86 2.79
C GLN A 204 5.81 -13.07 2.70
N ALA A 205 4.50 -12.89 2.83
CA ALA A 205 3.53 -13.96 2.61
C ALA A 205 3.53 -14.36 1.12
N THR A 206 4.32 -15.35 0.78
CA THR A 206 4.60 -15.78 -0.60
C THR A 206 3.39 -16.46 -1.22
N LEU A 207 2.98 -16.00 -2.39
CA LEU A 207 2.04 -16.69 -3.28
C LEU A 207 2.84 -17.54 -4.25
N LYS A 208 2.75 -18.86 -4.18
CA LYS A 208 3.34 -19.78 -5.17
C LYS A 208 2.60 -19.64 -6.51
N SER A 209 3.31 -19.36 -7.61
CA SER A 209 2.78 -19.32 -8.98
C SER A 209 3.21 -20.56 -9.76
N LYS A 210 2.31 -21.06 -10.61
CA LYS A 210 2.56 -22.17 -11.57
C LYS A 210 2.78 -21.60 -12.97
N GLY A 211 3.71 -22.15 -13.73
CA GLY A 211 4.11 -21.69 -15.05
C GLY A 211 3.43 -22.40 -16.21
N LEU A 212 3.46 -21.80 -17.41
CA LEU A 212 2.91 -22.32 -18.69
C LEU A 212 3.69 -21.82 -19.92
N GLY A 213 3.97 -22.73 -20.86
CA GLY A 213 3.94 -22.71 -22.31
C GLY A 213 5.02 -21.96 -23.17
N GLN A 214 5.48 -22.57 -24.28
CA GLN A 214 6.41 -22.01 -25.29
C GLN A 214 5.70 -21.68 -26.62
N VAL A 215 6.23 -20.66 -27.36
CA VAL A 215 5.82 -20.25 -28.71
C VAL A 215 7.06 -20.14 -29.62
N PRO A 216 7.01 -20.61 -30.89
CA PRO A 216 8.13 -20.54 -31.84
C PRO A 216 8.24 -19.17 -32.55
N GLU A 217 9.48 -18.83 -33.00
CA GLU A 217 9.84 -17.68 -33.87
C GLU A 217 9.60 -16.26 -33.34
N ALA A 218 9.66 -16.04 -32.03
CA ALA A 218 9.52 -14.73 -31.46
C ALA A 218 10.88 -14.02 -31.34
N ILE A 219 11.00 -12.77 -31.77
CA ILE A 219 12.17 -11.92 -31.49
C ILE A 219 12.26 -11.79 -29.96
N SER A 220 13.37 -12.33 -29.41
CA SER A 220 13.56 -12.33 -27.96
C SER A 220 13.72 -10.90 -27.43
N ILE A 221 13.21 -10.66 -26.23
CA ILE A 221 13.41 -9.42 -25.50
C ILE A 221 14.89 -9.07 -25.30
N SER A 222 15.79 -10.05 -25.36
CA SER A 222 17.24 -9.87 -25.28
C SER A 222 17.83 -9.13 -26.50
N GLN A 223 17.11 -9.06 -27.62
CA GLN A 223 17.49 -8.31 -28.82
C GLN A 223 16.97 -6.88 -28.82
N ARG A 224 16.33 -6.47 -27.75
CA ARG A 224 15.83 -5.10 -27.55
C ARG A 224 17.00 -4.11 -27.46
N PRO A 225 16.90 -2.92 -28.07
CA PRO A 225 17.82 -1.84 -27.81
C PRO A 225 17.90 -1.51 -26.31
N ALA A 226 19.07 -1.18 -25.80
CA ALA A 226 19.27 -0.81 -24.39
C ALA A 226 18.37 0.37 -23.96
N SER A 227 18.01 1.27 -24.87
CA SER A 227 17.07 2.36 -24.67
C SER A 227 15.67 1.91 -24.23
N VAL A 228 15.29 0.67 -24.56
CA VAL A 228 14.01 0.08 -24.15
C VAL A 228 14.07 -0.52 -22.74
N GLU A 229 15.24 -0.95 -22.28
CA GLU A 229 15.43 -1.41 -20.90
C GLU A 229 15.41 -0.24 -19.93
N ASP A 230 15.98 0.89 -20.32
CA ASP A 230 15.89 2.12 -19.55
C ASP A 230 14.48 2.69 -19.68
N ARG A 231 13.73 2.63 -18.58
CA ARG A 231 12.39 3.19 -18.49
C ARG A 231 12.37 4.73 -18.55
N ALA A 232 13.48 5.36 -18.86
CA ALA A 232 13.60 6.80 -19.01
C ALA A 232 13.07 7.30 -20.36
N VAL A 233 13.08 6.44 -21.40
CA VAL A 233 12.64 6.81 -22.74
C VAL A 233 11.15 6.52 -22.92
N PRO A 234 10.29 7.53 -23.26
CA PRO A 234 8.89 7.31 -23.56
C PRO A 234 8.68 6.66 -24.94
N GLY A 235 7.53 5.99 -25.10
CA GLY A 235 7.13 5.37 -26.36
C GLY A 235 7.26 3.85 -26.40
N HIS A 236 7.67 3.21 -25.32
CA HIS A 236 7.76 1.76 -25.22
C HIS A 236 6.60 1.18 -24.43
N TRP A 237 5.80 0.34 -25.07
CA TRP A 237 4.55 -0.19 -24.53
C TRP A 237 4.67 -1.66 -24.14
N GLU A 238 3.93 -2.05 -23.09
CA GLU A 238 3.70 -3.43 -22.69
C GLU A 238 2.23 -3.77 -22.94
N GLY A 239 1.95 -4.84 -23.65
CA GLY A 239 0.61 -5.29 -23.95
C GLY A 239 0.26 -6.64 -23.32
N ASP A 240 -1.04 -6.89 -23.08
CA ASP A 240 -1.56 -8.12 -22.51
C ASP A 240 -3.08 -8.23 -22.71
N LEU A 241 -3.67 -9.41 -22.51
CA LEU A 241 -5.10 -9.60 -22.47
C LEU A 241 -5.60 -9.85 -21.04
N ILE A 242 -6.65 -9.15 -20.66
CA ILE A 242 -7.40 -9.48 -19.44
C ILE A 242 -8.54 -10.42 -19.84
N ALA A 243 -8.48 -11.68 -19.38
CA ALA A 243 -9.53 -12.67 -19.62
C ALA A 243 -10.70 -12.52 -18.63
N GLY A 244 -11.92 -12.60 -19.14
CA GLY A 244 -13.18 -12.70 -18.41
C GLY A 244 -13.76 -14.11 -18.45
N SER A 245 -15.07 -14.24 -18.17
CA SER A 245 -15.86 -15.43 -18.47
C SER A 245 -16.29 -15.45 -19.94
N ASN A 246 -16.85 -16.56 -20.38
CA ASN A 246 -17.41 -16.73 -21.74
C ASN A 246 -16.39 -16.41 -22.87
N GLY A 247 -15.10 -16.65 -22.63
CA GLY A 247 -14.07 -16.35 -23.63
C GLY A 247 -13.89 -14.86 -23.93
N SER A 248 -14.45 -13.96 -23.12
CA SER A 248 -14.35 -12.51 -23.30
C SER A 248 -13.00 -11.96 -22.85
N HIS A 249 -12.48 -10.98 -23.60
CA HIS A 249 -11.17 -10.39 -23.34
C HIS A 249 -11.19 -8.87 -23.53
N ILE A 250 -10.26 -8.19 -22.86
CA ILE A 250 -9.92 -6.77 -23.09
C ILE A 250 -8.43 -6.68 -23.32
N ALA A 251 -8.00 -6.02 -24.39
CA ALA A 251 -6.59 -5.75 -24.60
C ALA A 251 -6.15 -4.54 -23.76
N THR A 252 -5.00 -4.66 -23.12
CA THR A 252 -4.40 -3.62 -22.28
C THR A 252 -3.06 -3.23 -22.84
N LEU A 253 -2.83 -1.94 -23.00
CA LEU A 253 -1.57 -1.35 -23.40
C LEU A 253 -1.09 -0.42 -22.29
N VAL A 254 0.13 -0.58 -21.82
CA VAL A 254 0.71 0.24 -20.74
C VAL A 254 2.04 0.81 -21.21
N GLU A 255 2.15 2.12 -21.26
CA GLU A 255 3.40 2.80 -21.57
C GLU A 255 4.35 2.67 -20.36
N ARG A 256 5.62 2.31 -20.62
CA ARG A 256 6.57 1.88 -19.59
C ARG A 256 7.12 3.01 -18.74
N HIS A 257 7.35 4.19 -19.32
CA HIS A 257 7.88 5.37 -18.63
C HIS A 257 6.80 6.04 -17.77
N THR A 258 5.70 6.41 -18.38
CA THR A 258 4.63 7.19 -17.75
C THR A 258 3.58 6.34 -17.01
N ARG A 259 3.54 5.04 -17.26
CA ARG A 259 2.49 4.12 -16.78
C ARG A 259 1.11 4.44 -17.33
N TYR A 260 1.05 5.19 -18.43
CA TYR A 260 -0.20 5.50 -19.12
C TYR A 260 -0.83 4.23 -19.66
N VAL A 261 -2.14 4.08 -19.49
CA VAL A 261 -2.88 2.88 -19.89
C VAL A 261 -3.90 3.21 -20.96
N MET A 262 -3.98 2.36 -21.99
CA MET A 262 -5.05 2.30 -22.96
C MET A 262 -5.71 0.94 -22.91
N LEU A 263 -7.01 0.90 -23.16
CA LEU A 263 -7.81 -0.32 -23.17
C LEU A 263 -8.53 -0.42 -24.52
N ALA A 264 -8.48 -1.61 -25.11
CA ALA A 264 -9.20 -1.89 -26.35
C ALA A 264 -10.21 -3.01 -26.16
N LYS A 265 -11.44 -2.77 -26.64
CA LYS A 265 -12.44 -3.85 -26.78
C LYS A 265 -11.98 -4.78 -27.89
N ILE A 266 -12.06 -6.08 -27.62
CA ILE A 266 -11.84 -7.12 -28.62
C ILE A 266 -13.03 -8.08 -28.59
N ASP A 267 -13.48 -8.46 -29.75
CA ASP A 267 -14.66 -9.34 -29.89
C ASP A 267 -14.27 -10.82 -29.99
N GLY A 268 -12.97 -11.13 -30.07
CA GLY A 268 -12.41 -12.47 -30.12
C GLY A 268 -10.98 -12.53 -29.59
N LYS A 269 -10.45 -13.74 -29.44
CA LYS A 269 -9.05 -13.99 -29.03
C LYS A 269 -8.17 -14.36 -30.23
N ASP A 270 -8.73 -14.42 -31.43
CA ASP A 270 -7.97 -14.68 -32.65
C ASP A 270 -7.00 -13.54 -32.96
N SER A 271 -5.89 -13.88 -33.56
CA SER A 271 -4.79 -12.95 -33.78
C SER A 271 -5.20 -11.75 -34.65
N ALA A 272 -6.01 -11.97 -35.67
CA ALA A 272 -6.48 -10.92 -36.55
C ALA A 272 -7.32 -9.85 -35.82
N THR A 273 -8.28 -10.28 -34.99
CA THR A 273 -9.13 -9.38 -34.18
C THR A 273 -8.31 -8.58 -33.17
N VAL A 274 -7.36 -9.23 -32.49
CA VAL A 274 -6.48 -8.55 -31.53
C VAL A 274 -5.60 -7.51 -32.23
N VAL A 275 -4.93 -7.90 -33.32
CA VAL A 275 -4.06 -7.01 -34.10
C VAL A 275 -4.84 -5.82 -34.65
N ALA A 276 -6.02 -6.02 -35.22
CA ALA A 276 -6.85 -4.93 -35.72
C ALA A 276 -7.24 -3.91 -34.63
N ALA A 277 -7.58 -4.39 -33.43
CA ALA A 277 -7.89 -3.52 -32.29
C ALA A 277 -6.65 -2.73 -31.84
N LEU A 278 -5.47 -3.36 -31.81
CA LEU A 278 -4.20 -2.70 -31.43
C LEU A 278 -3.77 -1.66 -32.46
N ILE A 279 -3.93 -1.92 -33.77
CA ILE A 279 -3.68 -0.95 -34.85
C ILE A 279 -4.56 0.30 -34.65
N LYS A 280 -5.84 0.10 -34.36
CA LYS A 280 -6.78 1.20 -34.10
C LYS A 280 -6.34 2.06 -32.90
N GLN A 281 -5.80 1.45 -31.87
CA GLN A 281 -5.28 2.19 -30.71
C GLN A 281 -3.96 2.91 -31.04
N ALA A 282 -3.05 2.26 -31.76
CA ALA A 282 -1.77 2.84 -32.15
C ALA A 282 -1.95 4.15 -32.94
N ARG A 283 -2.89 4.15 -33.89
CA ARG A 283 -3.19 5.34 -34.73
C ARG A 283 -3.74 6.55 -33.96
N GLN A 284 -4.08 6.41 -32.69
CA GLN A 284 -4.54 7.52 -31.85
C GLN A 284 -3.37 8.28 -31.17
N LEU A 285 -2.16 7.75 -31.30
CA LEU A 285 -0.97 8.30 -30.65
C LEU A 285 -0.02 8.92 -31.69
N PRO A 286 0.73 9.96 -31.30
CA PRO A 286 1.86 10.43 -32.10
C PRO A 286 2.87 9.29 -32.30
N ALA A 287 3.48 9.20 -33.51
CA ALA A 287 4.42 8.13 -33.84
C ALA A 287 5.61 8.07 -32.87
N GLU A 288 6.09 9.22 -32.41
CA GLU A 288 7.20 9.37 -31.47
C GLU A 288 6.92 8.74 -30.10
N LEU A 289 5.64 8.57 -29.75
CA LEU A 289 5.19 7.98 -28.47
C LEU A 289 4.75 6.53 -28.60
N TYR A 290 4.96 5.89 -29.76
CA TYR A 290 4.69 4.46 -29.93
C TYR A 290 5.79 3.78 -30.73
N LYS A 291 6.96 3.59 -30.09
CA LYS A 291 8.19 3.08 -30.73
C LYS A 291 8.30 1.56 -30.74
N SER A 292 7.80 0.90 -29.70
CA SER A 292 7.81 -0.56 -29.62
C SER A 292 6.67 -1.10 -28.76
N LEU A 293 6.27 -2.33 -29.05
CA LEU A 293 5.30 -3.09 -28.28
C LEU A 293 5.95 -4.35 -27.73
N THR A 294 5.83 -4.61 -26.43
CA THR A 294 6.25 -5.88 -25.82
C THR A 294 5.01 -6.69 -25.48
N TRP A 295 5.00 -7.94 -25.92
CA TRP A 295 3.91 -8.88 -25.66
C TRP A 295 4.44 -10.18 -25.04
N ASP A 296 3.55 -11.02 -24.49
CA ASP A 296 3.96 -12.40 -24.16
C ASP A 296 3.94 -13.27 -25.43
N ARG A 297 4.43 -14.51 -25.26
CA ARG A 297 4.40 -15.48 -26.36
C ARG A 297 3.03 -16.14 -26.51
N GLY A 298 1.96 -15.37 -26.40
CA GLY A 298 0.60 -15.86 -26.59
C GLY A 298 0.24 -16.02 -28.07
N SER A 299 -0.62 -16.99 -28.36
CA SER A 299 -1.09 -17.26 -29.72
C SER A 299 -1.89 -16.10 -30.34
N GLU A 300 -2.35 -15.18 -29.53
CA GLU A 300 -3.09 -13.96 -29.91
C GLU A 300 -2.26 -12.94 -30.68
N MET A 301 -0.92 -13.06 -30.68
CA MET A 301 -0.03 -12.17 -31.46
C MET A 301 0.73 -12.91 -32.57
N LYS A 302 0.19 -14.02 -33.09
CA LYS A 302 0.78 -14.73 -34.25
C LYS A 302 0.90 -13.85 -35.49
N SER A 303 -0.08 -12.96 -35.73
CA SER A 303 -0.07 -12.00 -36.84
C SER A 303 0.66 -10.69 -36.51
N HIS A 304 1.66 -10.70 -35.61
CA HIS A 304 2.42 -9.51 -35.20
C HIS A 304 3.10 -8.80 -36.39
N ARG A 305 3.45 -9.53 -37.48
CA ARG A 305 4.00 -8.92 -38.70
C ARG A 305 3.01 -7.98 -39.37
N GLU A 306 1.70 -8.30 -39.37
CA GLU A 306 0.65 -7.42 -39.91
C GLU A 306 0.57 -6.13 -39.06
N PHE A 307 0.71 -6.25 -37.73
CA PHE A 307 0.77 -5.10 -36.85
C PHE A 307 1.95 -4.19 -37.18
N THR A 308 3.17 -4.77 -37.30
CA THR A 308 4.40 -4.01 -37.65
C THR A 308 4.26 -3.35 -39.02
N LEU A 309 3.77 -4.06 -40.02
CA LEU A 309 3.55 -3.50 -41.38
C LEU A 309 2.55 -2.35 -41.39
N ALA A 310 1.51 -2.41 -40.56
CA ALA A 310 0.46 -1.39 -40.53
C ALA A 310 0.79 -0.17 -39.67
N THR A 311 1.77 -0.26 -38.77
CA THR A 311 2.06 0.77 -37.75
C THR A 311 3.52 1.22 -37.71
N ASP A 312 4.43 0.52 -38.38
CA ASP A 312 5.90 0.69 -38.31
C ASP A 312 6.46 0.53 -36.88
N ILE A 313 5.76 -0.27 -36.05
CA ILE A 313 6.11 -0.50 -34.64
C ILE A 313 6.65 -1.92 -34.48
N GLU A 314 7.85 -2.05 -33.91
CA GLU A 314 8.43 -3.36 -33.64
C GLU A 314 7.77 -4.05 -32.45
N VAL A 315 7.50 -5.36 -32.61
CA VAL A 315 6.94 -6.20 -31.56
C VAL A 315 7.99 -7.13 -30.98
N TYR A 316 8.25 -7.02 -29.68
CA TYR A 316 9.18 -7.88 -28.94
C TYR A 316 8.41 -8.85 -28.04
N PHE A 317 8.91 -10.07 -27.93
CA PHE A 317 8.29 -11.10 -27.11
C PHE A 317 9.13 -11.43 -25.88
N CYS A 318 8.46 -11.51 -24.73
CA CYS A 318 9.09 -11.88 -23.48
C CYS A 318 9.70 -13.28 -23.53
N ASP A 319 10.79 -13.48 -22.77
CA ASP A 319 11.36 -14.80 -22.60
C ASP A 319 10.42 -15.73 -21.85
N PRO A 320 10.46 -17.04 -22.13
CA PRO A 320 9.66 -18.02 -21.40
C PRO A 320 9.91 -17.92 -19.90
N LYS A 321 8.85 -17.98 -19.10
CA LYS A 321 8.89 -17.92 -17.63
C LYS A 321 9.45 -16.62 -17.02
N SER A 322 9.51 -15.53 -17.76
CA SER A 322 10.06 -14.24 -17.33
C SER A 322 9.00 -13.15 -17.15
N PRO A 323 8.00 -13.31 -16.23
CA PRO A 323 6.90 -12.37 -16.05
C PRO A 323 7.36 -10.97 -15.58
N TRP A 324 8.54 -10.87 -14.95
CA TRP A 324 9.12 -9.59 -14.51
C TRP A 324 9.43 -8.63 -15.66
N GLN A 325 9.59 -9.15 -16.88
CA GLN A 325 9.85 -8.34 -18.08
C GLN A 325 8.64 -7.46 -18.47
N ARG A 326 7.44 -7.79 -18.00
CA ARG A 326 6.19 -7.02 -18.17
C ARG A 326 5.57 -6.54 -16.84
N GLY A 327 6.41 -6.17 -15.90
CA GLY A 327 5.97 -5.78 -14.56
C GLY A 327 5.04 -4.57 -14.53
N SER A 328 5.08 -3.68 -15.54
CA SER A 328 4.18 -2.53 -15.64
C SER A 328 2.77 -2.95 -15.96
N ASN A 329 2.62 -3.86 -16.93
CA ASN A 329 1.34 -4.36 -17.35
C ASN A 329 0.69 -5.26 -16.28
N GLU A 330 1.46 -6.19 -15.68
CA GLU A 330 0.96 -7.05 -14.60
C GLU A 330 0.40 -6.22 -13.43
N ASN A 331 1.11 -5.18 -13.01
CA ASN A 331 0.65 -4.29 -11.95
C ASN A 331 -0.63 -3.53 -12.35
N THR A 332 -0.72 -3.06 -13.59
CA THR A 332 -1.89 -2.36 -14.13
C THR A 332 -3.08 -3.31 -14.23
N ASN A 333 -2.88 -4.53 -14.71
CA ASN A 333 -3.94 -5.55 -14.78
C ASN A 333 -4.51 -5.88 -13.38
N ARG A 334 -3.68 -5.88 -12.34
CA ARG A 334 -4.16 -6.01 -10.94
C ARG A 334 -5.04 -4.82 -10.51
N LEU A 335 -4.81 -3.63 -11.02
CA LEU A 335 -5.66 -2.46 -10.74
C LEU A 335 -6.96 -2.52 -11.54
N LEU A 336 -6.89 -2.95 -12.79
CA LEU A 336 -8.05 -3.13 -13.67
C LEU A 336 -9.03 -4.17 -13.11
N ARG A 337 -8.57 -5.15 -12.34
CA ARG A 337 -9.42 -6.12 -11.65
C ARG A 337 -10.36 -5.51 -10.59
N GLN A 338 -10.18 -4.26 -10.22
CA GLN A 338 -11.14 -3.51 -9.41
C GLN A 338 -12.40 -3.12 -10.21
N TYR A 339 -12.25 -2.93 -11.51
CA TYR A 339 -13.34 -2.59 -12.44
C TYR A 339 -13.87 -3.80 -13.21
N PHE A 340 -12.99 -4.74 -13.46
CA PHE A 340 -13.25 -5.97 -14.24
C PHE A 340 -12.88 -7.18 -13.39
N PRO A 341 -13.75 -7.60 -12.45
CA PRO A 341 -13.49 -8.74 -11.58
C PRO A 341 -13.26 -10.04 -12.38
N LYS A 342 -12.47 -10.96 -11.83
CA LYS A 342 -12.29 -12.28 -12.44
C LYS A 342 -13.62 -13.03 -12.49
N GLY A 343 -13.87 -13.73 -13.59
CA GLY A 343 -15.10 -14.52 -13.77
C GLY A 343 -16.33 -13.72 -14.19
N THR A 344 -16.18 -12.41 -14.50
CA THR A 344 -17.24 -11.60 -15.13
C THR A 344 -17.09 -11.60 -16.64
N ASP A 345 -18.20 -11.47 -17.35
CA ASP A 345 -18.21 -11.30 -18.81
C ASP A 345 -17.75 -9.88 -19.15
N LEU A 346 -16.68 -9.78 -19.94
CA LEU A 346 -16.08 -8.50 -20.33
C LEU A 346 -16.64 -7.97 -21.67
N SER A 347 -17.32 -8.81 -22.45
CA SER A 347 -17.92 -8.45 -23.74
C SER A 347 -19.02 -7.39 -23.60
N VAL A 348 -19.71 -7.36 -22.45
CA VAL A 348 -20.79 -6.41 -22.13
C VAL A 348 -20.30 -4.95 -22.03
N HIS A 349 -19.00 -4.73 -21.96
CA HIS A 349 -18.45 -3.39 -21.82
C HIS A 349 -18.22 -2.74 -23.18
N SER A 350 -18.75 -1.53 -23.36
CA SER A 350 -18.48 -0.70 -24.53
C SER A 350 -17.07 -0.08 -24.49
N GLN A 351 -16.51 0.26 -25.66
CA GLN A 351 -15.25 0.98 -25.75
C GLN A 351 -15.27 2.32 -24.95
N ALA A 352 -16.41 3.01 -24.93
CA ALA A 352 -16.58 4.21 -24.13
C ALA A 352 -16.41 3.95 -22.62
N LYS A 353 -16.91 2.82 -22.12
CA LYS A 353 -16.69 2.39 -20.74
C LYS A 353 -15.23 2.07 -20.48
N LEU A 354 -14.54 1.39 -21.39
CA LEU A 354 -13.12 1.09 -21.28
C LEU A 354 -12.28 2.37 -21.24
N ASN A 355 -12.57 3.32 -22.12
CA ASN A 355 -11.89 4.62 -22.15
C ASN A 355 -12.09 5.41 -20.85
N ARG A 356 -13.29 5.35 -20.24
CA ARG A 356 -13.55 5.95 -18.93
C ARG A 356 -12.68 5.32 -17.84
N VAL A 357 -12.61 3.99 -17.79
CA VAL A 357 -11.78 3.28 -16.80
C VAL A 357 -10.29 3.58 -17.01
N ALA A 358 -9.82 3.61 -18.26
CA ALA A 358 -8.45 4.00 -18.58
C ALA A 358 -8.14 5.42 -18.06
N ARG A 359 -9.02 6.38 -18.32
CA ARG A 359 -8.90 7.76 -17.82
C ARG A 359 -8.83 7.81 -16.29
N GLU A 360 -9.75 7.15 -15.60
CA GLU A 360 -9.72 7.07 -14.13
C GLU A 360 -8.42 6.51 -13.59
N LEU A 361 -7.82 5.51 -14.25
CA LEU A 361 -6.52 4.95 -13.87
C LEU A 361 -5.36 5.88 -14.19
N ASN A 362 -5.43 6.60 -15.29
CA ASN A 362 -4.41 7.56 -15.72
C ASN A 362 -4.40 8.83 -14.85
N GLU A 363 -5.52 9.17 -14.23
CA GLU A 363 -5.65 10.26 -13.26
C GLU A 363 -5.26 9.87 -11.83
N ARG A 364 -4.93 8.59 -11.56
CA ARG A 364 -4.49 8.16 -10.23
C ARG A 364 -2.98 8.35 -10.05
N PRO A 365 -2.52 9.06 -9.01
CA PRO A 365 -1.10 9.22 -8.74
C PRO A 365 -0.41 7.88 -8.50
N ARG A 366 0.84 7.79 -8.95
CA ARG A 366 1.67 6.59 -8.80
C ARG A 366 2.87 6.88 -7.92
N LYS A 367 3.10 6.03 -6.93
CA LYS A 367 4.29 6.14 -6.08
C LYS A 367 5.60 6.06 -6.88
N THR A 368 5.61 5.24 -7.93
CA THR A 368 6.76 5.10 -8.86
C THR A 368 6.98 6.31 -9.76
N LEU A 369 6.06 7.26 -9.77
CA LEU A 369 6.13 8.55 -10.47
C LEU A 369 6.12 9.71 -9.45
N ASP A 370 6.64 9.50 -8.24
CA ASP A 370 6.64 10.50 -7.17
C ASP A 370 5.27 11.13 -6.91
N TYR A 371 4.23 10.29 -7.00
CA TYR A 371 2.81 10.66 -6.88
C TYR A 371 2.27 11.62 -7.94
N GLN A 372 2.98 11.79 -9.05
CA GLN A 372 2.39 12.36 -10.27
C GLN A 372 1.43 11.37 -10.91
N THR A 373 0.52 11.86 -11.77
CA THR A 373 -0.39 10.99 -12.50
C THR A 373 0.22 10.50 -13.81
N PRO A 374 -0.14 9.30 -14.29
CA PRO A 374 0.23 8.86 -15.63
C PRO A 374 -0.16 9.85 -16.73
N ALA A 375 -1.35 10.48 -16.61
CA ALA A 375 -1.83 11.46 -17.57
C ALA A 375 -0.92 12.70 -17.65
N ASP A 376 -0.54 13.27 -16.50
CA ASP A 376 0.34 14.44 -16.46
C ASP A 376 1.72 14.13 -17.05
N ARG A 377 2.27 12.97 -16.70
CA ARG A 377 3.57 12.52 -17.23
C ARG A 377 3.51 12.26 -18.74
N PHE A 378 2.43 11.64 -19.22
CA PHE A 378 2.25 11.38 -20.65
C PHE A 378 2.07 12.69 -21.43
N ALA A 379 1.25 13.61 -20.92
CA ALA A 379 1.09 14.93 -21.53
C ALA A 379 2.42 15.71 -21.60
N ALA A 380 3.27 15.62 -20.56
CA ALA A 380 4.59 16.24 -20.59
C ALA A 380 5.50 15.62 -21.68
N CYS A 381 5.41 14.30 -21.91
CA CYS A 381 6.14 13.64 -23.01
C CYS A 381 5.62 14.11 -24.37
N VAL A 382 4.30 14.24 -24.56
CA VAL A 382 3.72 14.77 -25.81
C VAL A 382 4.23 16.19 -26.07
N ALA A 383 4.20 17.06 -25.05
CA ALA A 383 4.67 18.44 -25.17
C ALA A 383 6.17 18.57 -25.48
N SER A 384 6.98 17.58 -25.14
CA SER A 384 8.42 17.58 -25.43
C SER A 384 8.78 17.00 -26.80
N THR A 385 7.81 16.42 -27.51
CA THR A 385 7.98 15.86 -28.86
C THR A 385 7.47 16.79 -29.98
N VAL A 386 6.74 17.83 -29.62
CA VAL A 386 6.31 18.93 -30.49
C VAL A 386 7.28 20.10 -30.33
#